data_a9abaa7bd1a98c21127e366f9a68bfc1
#
_entry.id   a9abaa7bd1a98c21127e366f9a68bfc1
#
_cell.length_a   1.000
_cell.length_b   1.000
_cell.length_c   1.000
_cell.angle_alpha   90.00
_cell.angle_beta   90.00
_cell.angle_gamma   90.00
#
_symmetry.space_group_name_H-M   'P 1'
#
loop_
_entity.id
_entity.type
_entity.pdbx_description
1 polymer ?
#
loop_
_entity_poly.entity_id
_entity_poly.type
_entity_poly.pdbx_seq_one_letter_code
_entity_poly.pdbx_strand_id
1 'polypeptide(L)'
;GEFAFVIFTAASAQGILSGEHVSFLLVVVSLSMVTTPLMLKLQDRFFARQLNQISESAMSSDVVDRSPRVIIAGFGRFGQIIGRLMYANKIRITVLESDASQIHILRKFGYKVFYGDSTHLELLRAAGADRAEAIVLCTDSPDEIMKTVDLCKQHFPRLKILARARSRVEAYQLLNHGVSNYSRETFLG
;
A
#
# COMPACT_ATOMS: atom_id res chain seq x y z
N GLY A 1 9.86 -21.94 -14.45
CA GLY A 1 8.81 -21.35 -15.20
C GLY A 1 7.93 -22.37 -15.88
N GLU A 2 6.72 -21.99 -16.24
CA GLU A 2 5.69 -22.85 -16.87
C GLU A 2 6.16 -23.56 -18.16
N PHE A 3 7.06 -22.96 -18.91
CA PHE A 3 7.62 -23.58 -20.12
C PHE A 3 8.50 -24.81 -19.84
N ALA A 4 8.98 -25.01 -18.61
CA ALA A 4 9.76 -26.17 -18.25
C ALA A 4 8.99 -27.50 -18.43
N PHE A 5 7.67 -27.48 -18.19
CA PHE A 5 6.81 -28.64 -18.40
C PHE A 5 6.81 -29.08 -19.86
N VAL A 6 6.68 -28.13 -20.78
CA VAL A 6 6.68 -28.39 -22.22
C VAL A 6 8.03 -28.89 -22.69
N ILE A 7 9.12 -28.24 -22.25
CA ILE A 7 10.49 -28.61 -22.65
C ILE A 7 10.85 -30.00 -22.18
N PHE A 8 10.58 -30.35 -20.92
CA PHE A 8 10.91 -31.66 -20.38
C PHE A 8 10.08 -32.78 -21.00
N THR A 9 8.81 -32.53 -21.29
CA THR A 9 7.95 -33.48 -21.99
C THR A 9 8.44 -33.72 -23.41
N ALA A 10 8.80 -32.67 -24.15
CA ALA A 10 9.35 -32.77 -25.50
C ALA A 10 10.70 -33.50 -25.54
N ALA A 11 11.59 -33.22 -24.56
CA ALA A 11 12.89 -33.90 -24.44
C ALA A 11 12.73 -35.40 -24.12
N SER A 12 11.73 -35.76 -23.32
CA SER A 12 11.40 -37.15 -23.06
C SER A 12 10.86 -37.86 -24.29
N ALA A 13 10.01 -37.20 -25.07
CA ALA A 13 9.44 -37.75 -26.30
C ALA A 13 10.52 -38.01 -27.37
N GLN A 14 11.61 -37.25 -27.37
CA GLN A 14 12.76 -37.45 -28.24
C GLN A 14 13.84 -38.40 -27.70
N GLY A 15 13.60 -39.02 -26.53
CA GLY A 15 14.54 -39.97 -25.90
C GLY A 15 15.78 -39.32 -25.33
N ILE A 16 15.84 -37.99 -25.19
CA ILE A 16 16.98 -37.23 -24.63
C ILE A 16 17.02 -37.36 -23.11
N LEU A 17 15.85 -37.41 -22.47
CA LEU A 17 15.70 -37.60 -21.03
C LEU A 17 14.88 -38.85 -20.72
N SER A 18 15.36 -39.63 -19.72
CA SER A 18 14.57 -40.76 -19.23
C SER A 18 13.35 -40.27 -18.46
N GLY A 19 12.25 -41.04 -18.48
CA GLY A 19 11.01 -40.68 -17.80
C GLY A 19 11.14 -40.42 -16.29
N GLU A 20 12.07 -41.10 -15.67
CA GLU A 20 12.42 -40.94 -14.24
C GLU A 20 13.01 -39.54 -13.94
N HIS A 21 13.95 -39.11 -14.78
CA HIS A 21 14.55 -37.77 -14.67
C HIS A 21 13.54 -36.67 -14.94
N VAL A 22 12.63 -36.87 -15.91
CA VAL A 22 11.55 -35.90 -16.19
C VAL A 22 10.62 -35.75 -15.01
N SER A 23 10.21 -36.85 -14.39
CA SER A 23 9.34 -36.82 -13.21
C SER A 23 9.97 -36.05 -12.05
N PHE A 24 11.26 -36.30 -11.79
CA PHE A 24 12.00 -35.56 -10.76
C PHE A 24 12.09 -34.06 -11.06
N LEU A 25 12.42 -33.68 -12.29
CA LEU A 25 12.52 -32.27 -12.72
C LEU A 25 11.16 -31.55 -12.64
N LEU A 26 10.06 -32.22 -12.97
CA LEU A 26 8.72 -31.67 -12.86
C LEU A 26 8.33 -31.38 -11.40
N VAL A 27 8.69 -32.25 -10.48
CA VAL A 27 8.48 -32.01 -9.03
C VAL A 27 9.29 -30.81 -8.56
N VAL A 28 10.55 -30.68 -8.96
CA VAL A 28 11.40 -29.54 -8.59
C VAL A 28 10.84 -28.22 -9.12
N VAL A 29 10.39 -28.19 -10.37
CA VAL A 29 9.78 -26.99 -10.96
C VAL A 29 8.46 -26.62 -10.23
N SER A 30 7.62 -27.61 -9.95
CA SER A 30 6.36 -27.39 -9.24
C SER A 30 6.59 -26.82 -7.83
N LEU A 31 7.52 -27.37 -7.07
CA LEU A 31 7.92 -26.88 -5.76
C LEU A 31 8.50 -25.45 -5.83
N SER A 32 9.32 -25.15 -6.84
CA SER A 32 9.84 -23.80 -7.05
C SER A 32 8.74 -22.79 -7.32
N MET A 33 7.72 -23.16 -8.11
CA MET A 33 6.58 -22.26 -8.39
C MET A 33 5.74 -21.97 -7.15
N VAL A 34 5.57 -22.93 -6.26
CA VAL A 34 4.85 -22.75 -4.98
C VAL A 34 5.67 -21.91 -3.99
N THR A 35 7.00 -22.10 -3.99
CA THR A 35 7.90 -21.39 -3.06
C THR A 35 7.96 -19.88 -3.37
N THR A 36 7.89 -19.49 -4.64
CA THR A 36 8.01 -18.08 -5.06
C THR A 36 6.98 -17.15 -4.39
N PRO A 37 5.67 -17.39 -4.48
CA PRO A 37 4.68 -16.51 -3.83
C PRO A 37 4.78 -16.56 -2.30
N LEU A 38 5.24 -17.67 -1.73
CA LEU A 38 5.45 -17.78 -0.30
C LEU A 38 6.62 -16.88 0.16
N MET A 39 7.73 -16.89 -0.59
CA MET A 39 8.88 -16.03 -0.32
C MET A 39 8.53 -14.54 -0.49
N LEU A 40 7.75 -14.18 -1.49
CA LEU A 40 7.30 -12.79 -1.66
C LEU A 40 6.47 -12.32 -0.46
N LYS A 41 5.52 -13.11 0.01
CA LYS A 41 4.72 -12.78 1.21
C LYS A 41 5.57 -12.66 2.49
N LEU A 42 6.57 -13.52 2.64
CA LEU A 42 7.51 -13.46 3.75
C LEU A 42 8.39 -12.21 3.66
N GLN A 43 8.86 -11.88 2.47
CA GLN A 43 9.66 -10.70 2.19
C GLN A 43 8.90 -9.41 2.53
N ASP A 44 7.65 -9.26 2.07
CA ASP A 44 6.81 -8.11 2.39
C ASP A 44 6.63 -7.92 3.89
N ARG A 45 6.43 -9.01 4.62
CA ARG A 45 6.25 -8.98 6.08
C ARG A 45 7.55 -8.62 6.84
N PHE A 46 8.71 -9.03 6.30
CA PHE A 46 10.02 -8.73 6.88
C PHE A 46 10.44 -7.28 6.60
N PHE A 47 10.26 -6.82 5.35
CA PHE A 47 10.55 -5.44 4.96
C PHE A 47 9.65 -4.43 5.65
N ALA A 48 8.36 -4.73 5.81
CA ALA A 48 7.42 -3.88 6.54
C ALA A 48 7.92 -3.56 7.96
N ARG A 49 8.37 -4.58 8.69
CA ARG A 49 8.91 -4.42 10.04
C ARG A 49 10.19 -3.57 10.06
N GLN A 50 11.10 -3.85 9.16
CA GLN A 50 12.40 -3.17 9.11
C GLN A 50 12.27 -1.70 8.67
N LEU A 51 11.40 -1.40 7.72
CA LEU A 51 11.15 -0.05 7.25
C LEU A 51 10.44 0.82 8.30
N ASN A 52 9.52 0.23 9.07
CA ASN A 52 8.86 0.95 10.16
C ASN A 52 9.82 1.23 11.33
N GLN A 53 10.71 0.30 11.68
CA GLN A 53 11.75 0.52 12.70
C GLN A 53 12.76 1.61 12.29
N ILE A 54 13.16 1.66 11.02
CA ILE A 54 14.04 2.72 10.50
C ILE A 54 13.31 4.09 10.55
N SER A 55 12.00 4.11 10.35
CA SER A 55 11.20 5.34 10.48
C SER A 55 11.16 5.87 11.91
N GLU A 56 11.06 4.99 12.89
CA GLU A 56 11.11 5.36 14.31
C GLU A 56 12.51 5.81 14.76
N SER A 57 13.56 5.12 14.31
CA SER A 57 14.95 5.44 14.68
C SER A 57 15.44 6.74 14.03
N ALA A 58 15.01 7.07 12.82
CA ALA A 58 15.37 8.33 12.16
C ALA A 58 14.65 9.54 12.77
N MET A 59 13.62 9.32 13.58
CA MET A 59 12.85 10.37 14.25
C MET A 59 13.30 10.68 15.68
N SER A 60 14.20 9.87 16.26
CA SER A 60 14.64 10.06 17.65
C SER A 60 15.67 11.16 17.83
N SER A 61 16.10 11.85 16.79
CA SER A 61 17.18 12.83 16.92
C SER A 61 16.81 14.31 16.83
N ASP A 62 15.55 14.74 16.63
CA ASP A 62 15.22 16.18 16.77
C ASP A 62 13.74 16.54 16.55
N VAL A 63 12.77 15.73 16.93
CA VAL A 63 11.37 16.12 16.73
C VAL A 63 10.63 16.18 18.06
N VAL A 64 10.54 17.40 18.59
CA VAL A 64 9.41 17.84 19.41
C VAL A 64 8.14 17.19 18.87
N ASP A 65 7.36 16.56 19.74
CA ASP A 65 6.10 15.83 19.49
C ASP A 65 5.13 16.66 18.61
N ARG A 66 5.34 16.59 17.30
CA ARG A 66 4.51 17.31 16.31
C ARG A 66 3.61 16.30 15.62
N SER A 67 2.41 16.14 16.16
CA SER A 67 1.35 15.35 15.52
C SER A 67 1.14 15.76 14.06
N PRO A 68 0.88 14.82 13.15
CA PRO A 68 0.54 15.17 11.77
C PRO A 68 -0.77 15.94 11.75
N ARG A 69 -0.89 16.95 10.88
CA ARG A 69 -2.18 17.59 10.64
C ARG A 69 -3.01 16.77 9.66
N VAL A 70 -2.36 16.16 8.67
CA VAL A 70 -3.01 15.39 7.62
C VAL A 70 -2.27 14.07 7.39
N ILE A 71 -3.03 12.99 7.25
CA ILE A 71 -2.52 11.69 6.82
C ILE A 71 -2.94 11.51 5.35
N ILE A 72 -2.02 11.06 4.49
CA ILE A 72 -2.30 10.70 3.10
C ILE A 72 -2.12 9.19 2.95
N ALA A 73 -3.19 8.48 2.63
CA ALA A 73 -3.16 7.05 2.35
C ALA A 73 -3.11 6.80 0.84
N GLY A 74 -1.98 6.26 0.37
CA GLY A 74 -1.63 6.11 -1.04
C GLY A 74 -0.96 7.36 -1.61
N PHE A 75 0.28 7.22 -2.10
CA PHE A 75 1.04 8.34 -2.66
C PHE A 75 1.29 8.18 -4.17
N GLY A 76 0.31 7.59 -4.87
CA GLY A 76 0.25 7.55 -6.32
C GLY A 76 0.09 8.95 -6.92
N ARG A 77 -0.26 9.05 -8.21
CA ARG A 77 -0.37 10.34 -8.93
C ARG A 77 -1.23 11.38 -8.20
N PHE A 78 -2.39 10.98 -7.72
CA PHE A 78 -3.30 11.89 -6.99
C PHE A 78 -2.73 12.28 -5.62
N GLY A 79 -2.22 11.33 -4.85
CA GLY A 79 -1.59 11.58 -3.54
C GLY A 79 -0.38 12.51 -3.64
N GLN A 80 0.41 12.42 -4.71
CA GLN A 80 1.53 13.32 -4.97
C GLN A 80 1.08 14.77 -5.20
N ILE A 81 -0.03 15.00 -5.90
CA ILE A 81 -0.58 16.35 -6.10
C ILE A 81 -1.00 16.94 -4.75
N ILE A 82 -1.74 16.17 -3.95
CA ILE A 82 -2.17 16.59 -2.61
C ILE A 82 -0.95 16.84 -1.71
N GLY A 83 0.02 15.92 -1.71
CA GLY A 83 1.25 16.07 -0.92
C GLY A 83 2.04 17.34 -1.25
N ARG A 84 2.20 17.66 -2.52
CA ARG A 84 2.85 18.91 -2.96
C ARG A 84 2.06 20.15 -2.53
N LEU A 85 0.74 20.12 -2.65
CA LEU A 85 -0.13 21.21 -2.19
C LEU A 85 -0.01 21.44 -0.69
N MET A 86 -0.03 20.37 0.11
CA MET A 86 0.14 20.44 1.56
C MET A 86 1.54 20.97 1.93
N TYR A 87 2.58 20.48 1.24
CA TYR A 87 3.95 20.93 1.46
C TYR A 87 4.12 22.42 1.16
N ALA A 88 3.58 22.90 0.04
CA ALA A 88 3.61 24.32 -0.35
C ALA A 88 2.93 25.23 0.69
N ASN A 89 1.89 24.71 1.36
CA ASN A 89 1.16 25.40 2.42
C ASN A 89 1.76 25.14 3.82
N LYS A 90 2.93 24.50 3.91
CA LYS A 90 3.61 24.16 5.17
C LYS A 90 2.75 23.33 6.13
N ILE A 91 1.83 22.53 5.59
CA ILE A 91 1.00 21.61 6.34
C ILE A 91 1.79 20.32 6.55
N ARG A 92 1.89 19.88 7.80
CA ARG A 92 2.59 18.65 8.14
C ARG A 92 1.76 17.45 7.75
N ILE A 93 2.38 16.55 6.98
CA ILE A 93 1.73 15.33 6.51
C ILE A 93 2.50 14.09 6.97
N THR A 94 1.75 13.02 7.14
CA THR A 94 2.26 11.65 7.24
C THR A 94 1.70 10.85 6.08
N VAL A 95 2.53 10.06 5.43
CA VAL A 95 2.15 9.25 4.27
C VAL A 95 2.07 7.79 4.67
N LEU A 96 1.03 7.10 4.26
CA LEU A 96 0.92 5.64 4.26
C LEU A 96 1.07 5.16 2.81
N GLU A 97 2.03 4.28 2.56
CA GLU A 97 2.33 3.78 1.21
C GLU A 97 2.68 2.30 1.25
N SER A 98 2.06 1.54 0.38
CA SER A 98 2.28 0.09 0.26
C SER A 98 3.35 -0.30 -0.77
N ASP A 99 3.76 0.64 -1.63
CA ASP A 99 4.85 0.42 -2.57
C ASP A 99 6.20 0.79 -1.94
N ALA A 100 6.98 -0.24 -1.59
CA ALA A 100 8.29 -0.07 -0.99
C ALA A 100 9.26 0.74 -1.86
N SER A 101 9.12 0.70 -3.18
CA SER A 101 9.98 1.43 -4.11
C SER A 101 9.81 2.94 -4.00
N GLN A 102 8.62 3.41 -3.68
CA GLN A 102 8.30 4.82 -3.53
C GLN A 102 8.76 5.40 -2.18
N ILE A 103 8.81 4.58 -1.14
CA ILE A 103 9.12 5.03 0.22
C ILE A 103 10.48 5.69 0.34
N HIS A 104 11.49 5.10 -0.30
CA HIS A 104 12.85 5.67 -0.27
C HIS A 104 12.89 7.07 -0.86
N ILE A 105 12.18 7.28 -1.96
CA ILE A 105 12.07 8.58 -2.63
C ILE A 105 11.35 9.59 -1.74
N LEU A 106 10.22 9.20 -1.15
CA LEU A 106 9.41 10.07 -0.30
C LEU A 106 10.18 10.53 0.95
N ARG A 107 10.92 9.63 1.58
CA ARG A 107 11.78 9.96 2.72
C ARG A 107 12.89 10.94 2.34
N LYS A 108 13.48 10.79 1.16
CA LYS A 108 14.49 11.72 0.63
C LYS A 108 13.91 13.13 0.43
N PHE A 109 12.62 13.25 0.14
CA PHE A 109 11.92 14.54 0.09
C PHE A 109 11.45 15.06 1.47
N GLY A 110 11.81 14.38 2.55
CA GLY A 110 11.51 14.84 3.92
C GLY A 110 10.10 14.46 4.41
N TYR A 111 9.39 13.59 3.71
CA TYR A 111 8.09 13.11 4.19
C TYR A 111 8.24 12.05 5.28
N LYS A 112 7.40 12.12 6.31
CA LYS A 112 7.23 11.03 7.25
C LYS A 112 6.39 9.95 6.58
N VAL A 113 6.98 8.77 6.36
CA VAL A 113 6.33 7.69 5.60
C VAL A 113 6.31 6.41 6.41
N PHE A 114 5.14 5.81 6.54
CA PHE A 114 4.94 4.46 7.05
C PHE A 114 4.65 3.52 5.89
N TYR A 115 5.27 2.35 5.95
CA TYR A 115 5.04 1.28 4.98
C TYR A 115 3.82 0.45 5.37
N GLY A 116 2.89 0.32 4.48
CA GLY A 116 1.75 -0.57 4.60
C GLY A 116 0.45 0.01 4.10
N ASP A 117 -0.59 -0.80 4.22
CA ASP A 117 -1.94 -0.55 3.77
C ASP A 117 -2.76 0.15 4.87
N SER A 118 -3.50 1.16 4.49
CA SER A 118 -4.39 1.93 5.40
C SER A 118 -5.57 1.14 5.96
N THR A 119 -5.82 -0.07 5.49
CA THR A 119 -6.82 -0.98 6.05
C THR A 119 -6.39 -1.62 7.38
N HIS A 120 -5.19 -1.34 7.87
CA HIS A 120 -4.68 -1.83 9.14
C HIS A 120 -4.79 -0.77 10.25
N LEU A 121 -5.62 -1.05 11.26
CA LEU A 121 -5.88 -0.13 12.37
C LEU A 121 -4.60 0.32 13.10
N GLU A 122 -3.69 -0.63 13.36
CA GLU A 122 -2.44 -0.34 14.05
C GLU A 122 -1.52 0.61 13.25
N LEU A 123 -1.58 0.51 11.93
CA LEU A 123 -0.83 1.41 11.05
C LEU A 123 -1.41 2.83 11.07
N LEU A 124 -2.74 2.96 11.06
CA LEU A 124 -3.43 4.25 11.21
C LEU A 124 -3.08 4.91 12.55
N ARG A 125 -3.05 4.13 13.65
CA ARG A 125 -2.63 4.62 14.97
C ARG A 125 -1.17 5.07 14.97
N ALA A 126 -0.27 4.25 14.43
CA ALA A 126 1.14 4.60 14.32
C ALA A 126 1.37 5.86 13.47
N ALA A 127 0.56 6.06 12.43
CA ALA A 127 0.58 7.26 11.61
C ALA A 127 0.06 8.51 12.33
N GLY A 128 -0.59 8.34 13.47
CA GLY A 128 -1.13 9.42 14.31
C GLY A 128 -2.57 9.81 14.01
N ALA A 129 -3.41 8.85 13.56
CA ALA A 129 -4.82 9.10 13.24
C ALA A 129 -5.63 9.64 14.43
N ASP A 130 -5.25 9.28 15.66
CA ASP A 130 -5.86 9.79 16.90
C ASP A 130 -5.72 11.31 17.08
N ARG A 131 -4.70 11.90 16.46
CA ARG A 131 -4.31 13.31 16.66
C ARG A 131 -4.34 14.12 15.36
N ALA A 132 -4.53 13.47 14.23
CA ALA A 132 -4.64 14.12 12.93
C ALA A 132 -5.99 14.85 12.78
N GLU A 133 -5.98 15.93 12.03
CA GLU A 133 -7.19 16.68 11.69
C GLU A 133 -7.96 16.03 10.53
N ALA A 134 -7.22 15.44 9.59
CA ALA A 134 -7.82 14.82 8.40
C ALA A 134 -6.99 13.64 7.89
N ILE A 135 -7.68 12.74 7.20
CA ILE A 135 -7.08 11.70 6.35
C ILE A 135 -7.57 11.88 4.92
N VAL A 136 -6.65 11.77 3.97
CA VAL A 136 -6.95 11.81 2.52
C VAL A 136 -6.68 10.42 1.94
N LEU A 137 -7.72 9.77 1.46
CA LEU A 137 -7.68 8.44 0.89
C LEU A 137 -7.45 8.56 -0.63
N CYS A 138 -6.26 8.18 -1.08
CA CYS A 138 -5.77 8.34 -2.47
C CYS A 138 -5.41 7.01 -3.14
N THR A 139 -5.68 5.87 -2.48
CA THR A 139 -5.39 4.54 -3.03
C THR A 139 -6.21 4.27 -4.29
N ASP A 140 -5.73 3.35 -5.14
CA ASP A 140 -6.40 3.00 -6.38
C ASP A 140 -7.51 1.93 -6.21
N SER A 141 -7.57 1.30 -5.03
CA SER A 141 -8.55 0.27 -4.71
C SER A 141 -9.78 0.87 -4.01
N PRO A 142 -10.97 0.82 -4.61
CA PRO A 142 -12.21 1.27 -3.96
C PRO A 142 -12.49 0.49 -2.67
N ASP A 143 -12.21 -0.82 -2.66
CA ASP A 143 -12.45 -1.66 -1.49
C ASP A 143 -11.55 -1.27 -0.31
N GLU A 144 -10.29 -0.91 -0.56
CA GLU A 144 -9.38 -0.37 0.47
C GLU A 144 -9.90 0.95 1.02
N ILE A 145 -10.36 1.85 0.14
CA ILE A 145 -10.93 3.13 0.55
C ILE A 145 -12.11 2.90 1.49
N MET A 146 -13.06 2.02 1.11
CA MET A 146 -14.24 1.77 1.93
C MET A 146 -13.92 1.14 3.28
N LYS A 147 -13.03 0.13 3.30
CA LYS A 147 -12.55 -0.46 4.56
C LYS A 147 -11.88 0.56 5.46
N THR A 148 -11.05 1.43 4.88
CA THR A 148 -10.37 2.48 5.65
C THR A 148 -11.36 3.51 6.18
N VAL A 149 -12.39 3.88 5.41
CA VAL A 149 -13.49 4.74 5.85
C VAL A 149 -14.19 4.15 7.07
N ASP A 150 -14.56 2.88 7.01
CA ASP A 150 -15.25 2.19 8.11
C ASP A 150 -14.38 2.15 9.37
N LEU A 151 -13.09 1.81 9.24
CA LEU A 151 -12.14 1.84 10.34
C LEU A 151 -12.00 3.24 10.95
N CYS A 152 -11.86 4.26 10.10
CA CYS A 152 -11.71 5.63 10.57
C CYS A 152 -12.96 6.11 11.33
N LYS A 153 -14.15 5.79 10.85
CA LYS A 153 -15.41 6.15 11.53
C LYS A 153 -15.58 5.43 12.87
N GLN A 154 -15.19 4.17 12.92
CA GLN A 154 -15.32 3.36 14.13
C GLN A 154 -14.32 3.78 15.22
N HIS A 155 -13.09 4.06 14.85
CA HIS A 155 -12.00 4.23 15.81
C HIS A 155 -11.51 5.68 15.96
N PHE A 156 -11.75 6.54 14.96
CA PHE A 156 -11.27 7.94 14.91
C PHE A 156 -12.41 8.92 14.56
N PRO A 157 -13.44 9.05 15.39
CA PRO A 157 -14.68 9.81 15.05
C PRO A 157 -14.44 11.31 14.82
N ARG A 158 -13.33 11.86 15.27
CA ARG A 158 -12.95 13.27 15.07
C ARG A 158 -12.16 13.50 13.78
N LEU A 159 -11.67 12.43 13.15
CA LEU A 159 -10.84 12.51 11.95
C LEU A 159 -11.71 12.84 10.74
N LYS A 160 -11.43 13.95 10.07
CA LYS A 160 -12.12 14.32 8.82
C LYS A 160 -11.63 13.42 7.70
N ILE A 161 -12.55 12.77 7.00
CA ILE A 161 -12.21 11.88 5.89
C ILE A 161 -12.45 12.62 4.59
N LEU A 162 -11.41 12.69 3.76
CA LEU A 162 -11.47 13.11 2.36
C LEU A 162 -11.11 11.89 1.51
N ALA A 163 -11.84 11.64 0.45
CA ALA A 163 -11.57 10.48 -0.40
C ALA A 163 -11.55 10.86 -1.88
N ARG A 164 -10.71 10.17 -2.63
CA ARG A 164 -10.73 10.20 -4.09
C ARG A 164 -11.82 9.26 -4.60
N ALA A 165 -12.59 9.70 -5.58
CA ALA A 165 -13.52 8.86 -6.34
C ALA A 165 -13.14 8.93 -7.82
N ARG A 166 -12.97 7.78 -8.48
CA ARG A 166 -12.65 7.72 -9.92
C ARG A 166 -13.91 7.70 -10.79
N SER A 167 -15.03 7.28 -10.20
CA SER A 167 -16.29 7.14 -10.90
C SER A 167 -17.47 7.73 -10.10
N ARG A 168 -18.61 7.87 -10.77
CA ARG A 168 -19.87 8.24 -10.09
C ARG A 168 -20.30 7.19 -9.08
N VAL A 169 -20.10 5.92 -9.39
CA VAL A 169 -20.47 4.81 -8.52
C VAL A 169 -19.70 4.87 -7.21
N GLU A 170 -18.38 5.06 -7.29
CA GLU A 170 -17.52 5.24 -6.10
C GLU A 170 -17.94 6.47 -5.28
N ALA A 171 -18.27 7.58 -5.94
CA ALA A 171 -18.75 8.78 -5.26
C ALA A 171 -20.06 8.53 -4.49
N TYR A 172 -21.00 7.80 -5.08
CA TYR A 172 -22.24 7.41 -4.40
C TYR A 172 -21.98 6.44 -3.24
N GLN A 173 -21.08 5.51 -3.40
CA GLN A 173 -20.66 4.62 -2.31
C GLN A 173 -20.09 5.40 -1.12
N LEU A 174 -19.20 6.36 -1.38
CA LEU A 174 -18.67 7.25 -0.35
C LEU A 174 -19.76 8.04 0.36
N LEU A 175 -20.70 8.62 -0.39
CA LEU A 175 -21.86 9.33 0.20
C LEU A 175 -22.72 8.41 1.07
N ASN A 176 -23.00 7.19 0.62
CA ASN A 176 -23.77 6.20 1.39
C ASN A 176 -23.05 5.80 2.67
N HIS A 177 -21.71 5.75 2.65
CA HIS A 177 -20.88 5.58 3.86
C HIS A 177 -20.69 6.90 4.62
N GLY A 178 -21.43 7.98 4.28
CA GLY A 178 -21.42 9.26 4.99
C GLY A 178 -20.09 10.01 4.88
N VAL A 179 -19.35 9.84 3.78
CA VAL A 179 -18.20 10.67 3.40
C VAL A 179 -18.68 11.72 2.39
N SER A 180 -18.92 12.93 2.86
CA SER A 180 -19.37 14.05 2.01
C SER A 180 -18.21 14.76 1.31
N ASN A 181 -16.99 14.65 1.83
CA ASN A 181 -15.82 15.29 1.27
C ASN A 181 -15.08 14.32 0.34
N TYR A 182 -15.40 14.37 -0.93
CA TYR A 182 -14.70 13.58 -1.94
C TYR A 182 -14.34 14.43 -3.17
N SER A 183 -13.26 14.06 -3.83
CA SER A 183 -12.87 14.65 -5.11
C SER A 183 -13.01 13.60 -6.21
N ARG A 184 -13.77 13.93 -7.23
CA ARG A 184 -13.92 13.09 -8.41
C ARG A 184 -12.83 13.39 -9.43
N GLU A 185 -12.08 12.35 -9.82
CA GLU A 185 -10.94 12.52 -10.74
C GLU A 185 -11.36 12.94 -12.15
N THR A 186 -12.50 12.43 -12.61
CA THR A 186 -13.07 12.81 -13.92
C THR A 186 -14.35 13.62 -13.70
N PHE A 187 -14.28 14.93 -13.96
CA PHE A 187 -15.44 15.80 -13.82
C PHE A 187 -16.39 15.76 -15.04
N LEU A 188 -15.87 15.33 -16.19
CA LEU A 188 -16.57 15.25 -17.47
C LEU A 188 -16.52 13.79 -17.98
N GLY A 189 -17.53 13.03 -17.63
CA GLY A 189 -17.78 11.70 -18.17
C GLY A 189 -19.23 11.32 -17.94
#